data_ea928052ab0efc1b0dd08baf81d9d740
#
_entry.id   ea928052ab0efc1b0dd08baf81d9d740
#
_cell.length_a   1.000
_cell.length_b   1.000
_cell.length_c   1.000
_cell.angle_alpha   90.00
_cell.angle_beta   90.00
_cell.angle_gamma   90.00
#
_symmetry.space_group_name_H-M   'P 1'
#
loop_
_entity.id
_entity.type
_entity.pdbx_description
1 polymer ?
#
loop_
_entity_poly.entity_id
_entity_poly.type
_entity_poly.pdbx_seq_one_letter_code
_entity_poly.pdbx_strand_id
1 'polypeptide(L)'
;MSAHVIQITFLVFGIALLACMGILAQRRVKKHEDMSVGGRSFNCWNIFFSLYAFWGGNTIAGTVELAHRDGIASAWFGIVRTVELIIIVLVTGSAFRKLAMITLPNFIAQRFGSPVLKLLGGIITALNFTIFTVSSVVGAAAFFSAILGWPLWASATFTVGSFVVYTLLGGMHAISYNGKILVTVQMLALLIAAVAGIKMAGWHNIMKLEPKYFDIMPPSYPATITAWFYAFAINAFVAQAALQIVMSCETINAGRKGLLYVLLGYIPIVILAPIAGMAAKVLFPTIKSVQAMPMLASSMPSVVLSTIVVTGLYFTTLGWASSCILSGATVAANDIYGYFVPNASSTELIRVGRVAILILSALTVGLAIVIPSGVAFWTVAGFVVRDTALFPLIVIGLFWNAISRRAALAAAIVGPCIGIAWYIARYPDLLLDAHPMFVGMIASIVVITVSTLFENGARMRFKRSRKGVVFALVAMAGVLTIAVWGPELLKAKLLPAVIGYTISLLFIAVVFLIQRTDEKGSALEVPLSTGEC
;
A
#
# COMPACT_ATOMS: atom_id res chain seq x y z
N MET A 1 0.37 34.13 22.39
CA MET A 1 0.01 32.71 22.30
C MET A 1 1.28 31.91 22.04
N SER A 2 1.51 30.83 22.79
CA SER A 2 2.68 29.99 22.52
C SER A 2 2.58 29.36 21.13
N ALA A 3 3.70 29.10 20.45
CA ALA A 3 3.72 28.47 19.12
C ALA A 3 2.92 27.17 19.09
N HIS A 4 2.99 26.36 20.15
CA HIS A 4 2.22 25.11 20.30
C HIS A 4 0.70 25.33 20.30
N VAL A 5 0.21 26.40 20.94
CA VAL A 5 -1.23 26.70 20.94
C VAL A 5 -1.71 27.05 19.53
N ILE A 6 -0.92 27.81 18.76
CA ILE A 6 -1.24 28.13 17.35
C ILE A 6 -1.28 26.86 16.51
N GLN A 7 -0.27 26.00 16.64
CA GLN A 7 -0.19 24.72 15.92
C GLN A 7 -1.37 23.80 16.21
N ILE A 8 -1.73 23.60 17.49
CA ILE A 8 -2.86 22.79 17.90
C ILE A 8 -4.18 23.38 17.41
N THR A 9 -4.37 24.70 17.52
CA THR A 9 -5.58 25.38 17.05
C THR A 9 -5.78 25.18 15.55
N PHE A 10 -4.71 25.34 14.77
CA PHE A 10 -4.76 25.15 13.32
C PHE A 10 -5.00 23.69 12.94
N LEU A 11 -4.40 22.77 13.66
CA LEU A 11 -4.62 21.32 13.48
C LEU A 11 -6.09 20.93 13.75
N VAL A 12 -6.64 21.38 14.88
CA VAL A 12 -8.05 21.15 15.24
C VAL A 12 -9.00 21.79 14.22
N PHE A 13 -8.69 23.01 13.76
CA PHE A 13 -9.44 23.66 12.68
C PHE A 13 -9.40 22.84 11.38
N GLY A 14 -8.23 22.33 11.01
CA GLY A 14 -8.08 21.46 9.85
C GLY A 14 -8.89 20.18 9.95
N ILE A 15 -8.89 19.52 11.12
CA ILE A 15 -9.71 18.32 11.38
C ILE A 15 -11.20 18.66 11.32
N ALA A 16 -11.62 19.79 11.90
CA ALA A 16 -13.00 20.25 11.84
C ALA A 16 -13.44 20.49 10.39
N LEU A 17 -12.59 21.10 9.56
CA LEU A 17 -12.83 21.28 8.12
C LEU A 17 -13.00 19.94 7.40
N LEU A 18 -12.14 18.96 7.67
CA LEU A 18 -12.25 17.61 7.10
C LEU A 18 -13.55 16.92 7.54
N ALA A 19 -13.97 17.10 8.80
CA ALA A 19 -15.23 16.59 9.31
C ALA A 19 -16.44 17.24 8.62
N CYS A 20 -16.42 18.56 8.44
CA CYS A 20 -17.45 19.28 7.69
C CYS A 20 -17.56 18.78 6.25
N MET A 21 -16.43 18.55 5.56
CA MET A 21 -16.43 17.97 4.21
C MET A 21 -16.98 16.54 4.21
N GLY A 22 -16.73 15.76 5.27
CA GLY A 22 -17.33 14.44 5.47
C GLY A 22 -18.87 14.50 5.62
N ILE A 23 -19.39 15.47 6.38
CA ILE A 23 -20.84 15.71 6.51
C ILE A 23 -21.46 16.10 5.17
N LEU A 24 -20.79 16.96 4.41
CA LEU A 24 -21.26 17.32 3.05
C LEU A 24 -21.27 16.11 2.11
N ALA A 25 -20.25 15.27 2.20
CA ALA A 25 -20.14 14.05 1.42
C ALA A 25 -21.23 13.03 1.76
N GLN A 26 -21.70 12.99 3.03
CA GLN A 26 -22.76 12.09 3.47
C GLN A 26 -24.05 12.23 2.64
N ARG A 27 -24.36 13.45 2.17
CA ARG A 27 -25.53 13.71 1.34
C ARG A 27 -25.53 12.94 0.01
N ARG A 28 -24.36 12.47 -0.44
CA ARG A 28 -24.19 11.68 -1.66
C ARG A 28 -24.25 10.17 -1.41
N VAL A 29 -24.23 9.73 -0.15
CA VAL A 29 -24.26 8.30 0.20
C VAL A 29 -25.71 7.85 0.35
N LYS A 30 -26.28 7.33 -0.73
CA LYS A 30 -27.65 6.76 -0.77
C LYS A 30 -27.63 5.23 -0.84
N LYS A 31 -26.67 4.67 -1.54
CA LYS A 31 -26.49 3.22 -1.72
C LYS A 31 -25.13 2.77 -1.19
N HIS A 32 -25.01 1.46 -0.94
CA HIS A 32 -23.73 0.88 -0.50
C HIS A 32 -22.58 1.16 -1.49
N GLU A 33 -22.86 1.16 -2.78
CA GLU A 33 -21.90 1.50 -3.82
C GLU A 33 -21.39 2.95 -3.72
N ASP A 34 -22.24 3.90 -3.29
CA ASP A 34 -21.80 5.28 -3.06
C ASP A 34 -20.80 5.36 -1.90
N MET A 35 -21.05 4.60 -0.81
CA MET A 35 -20.15 4.55 0.33
C MET A 35 -18.82 3.87 -0.03
N SER A 36 -18.86 2.78 -0.80
CA SER A 36 -17.71 1.93 -1.08
C SER A 36 -16.85 2.41 -2.24
N VAL A 37 -17.46 2.79 -3.36
CA VAL A 37 -16.76 3.19 -4.60
C VAL A 37 -17.30 4.50 -5.19
N GLY A 38 -17.86 5.39 -4.36
CA GLY A 38 -18.32 6.71 -4.75
C GLY A 38 -19.36 6.71 -5.89
N GLY A 39 -20.18 5.64 -5.97
CA GLY A 39 -21.16 5.48 -7.06
C GLY A 39 -20.52 5.46 -8.45
N ARG A 40 -19.23 5.16 -8.56
CA ARG A 40 -18.42 5.16 -9.79
C ARG A 40 -18.51 6.49 -10.57
N SER A 41 -18.52 7.61 -9.84
CA SER A 41 -18.76 8.96 -10.38
C SER A 41 -17.51 9.85 -10.38
N PHE A 42 -16.33 9.28 -10.11
CA PHE A 42 -15.09 10.04 -9.96
C PHE A 42 -14.46 10.37 -11.31
N ASN A 43 -14.27 11.66 -11.56
CA ASN A 43 -13.44 12.14 -12.66
C ASN A 43 -11.93 11.97 -12.35
N CYS A 44 -11.08 12.30 -13.32
CA CYS A 44 -9.62 12.14 -13.18
C CYS A 44 -9.03 12.91 -11.99
N TRP A 45 -9.54 14.10 -11.66
CA TRP A 45 -9.08 14.87 -10.51
C TRP A 45 -9.47 14.24 -9.17
N ASN A 46 -10.68 13.69 -9.07
CA ASN A 46 -11.10 12.98 -7.87
C ASN A 46 -10.23 11.74 -7.64
N ILE A 47 -9.89 11.00 -8.70
CA ILE A 47 -8.95 9.87 -8.63
C ILE A 47 -7.57 10.34 -8.20
N PHE A 48 -7.04 11.41 -8.83
CA PHE A 48 -5.75 12.00 -8.47
C PHE A 48 -5.68 12.35 -6.98
N PHE A 49 -6.60 13.19 -6.50
CA PHE A 49 -6.56 13.66 -5.11
C PHE A 49 -6.78 12.54 -4.10
N SER A 50 -7.68 11.59 -4.38
CA SER A 50 -7.92 10.46 -3.48
C SER A 50 -6.70 9.54 -3.38
N LEU A 51 -6.12 9.17 -4.53
CA LEU A 51 -5.01 8.23 -4.57
C LEU A 51 -3.69 8.87 -4.11
N TYR A 52 -3.49 10.16 -4.44
CA TYR A 52 -2.33 10.89 -3.94
C TYR A 52 -2.41 11.12 -2.42
N ALA A 53 -3.58 11.45 -1.86
CA ALA A 53 -3.77 11.53 -0.41
C ALA A 53 -3.46 10.19 0.28
N PHE A 54 -3.82 9.08 -0.36
CA PHE A 54 -3.55 7.74 0.15
C PHE A 54 -2.06 7.41 0.13
N TRP A 55 -1.37 7.57 -0.99
CA TRP A 55 0.01 7.10 -1.14
C TRP A 55 1.08 8.19 -1.05
N GLY A 56 0.80 9.38 -1.56
CA GLY A 56 1.78 10.46 -1.65
C GLY A 56 2.31 10.91 -0.30
N GLY A 57 1.41 11.04 0.67
CA GLY A 57 1.79 11.46 2.02
C GLY A 57 2.78 10.52 2.69
N ASN A 58 2.51 9.21 2.66
CA ASN A 58 3.40 8.21 3.22
C ASN A 58 4.75 8.17 2.49
N THR A 59 4.74 8.39 1.17
CA THR A 59 5.97 8.47 0.37
C THR A 59 6.79 9.71 0.73
N ILE A 60 6.15 10.87 0.96
CA ILE A 60 6.84 12.09 1.43
C ILE A 60 7.57 11.81 2.75
N ALA A 61 6.84 11.34 3.76
CA ALA A 61 7.39 11.10 5.09
C ALA A 61 8.55 10.08 5.06
N GLY A 62 8.35 8.96 4.36
CA GLY A 62 9.35 7.91 4.22
C GLY A 62 10.59 8.37 3.44
N THR A 63 10.43 9.17 2.40
CA THR A 63 11.58 9.68 1.63
C THR A 63 12.40 10.69 2.45
N VAL A 64 11.77 11.57 3.24
CA VAL A 64 12.49 12.51 4.13
C VAL A 64 13.25 11.74 5.22
N GLU A 65 12.63 10.73 5.83
CA GLU A 65 13.28 9.86 6.82
C GLU A 65 14.52 9.18 6.23
N LEU A 66 14.36 8.54 5.08
CA LEU A 66 15.47 7.87 4.38
C LEU A 66 16.56 8.86 3.96
N ALA A 67 16.20 10.08 3.54
CA ALA A 67 17.16 11.07 3.13
C ALA A 67 18.03 11.61 4.28
N HIS A 68 17.47 11.69 5.48
CA HIS A 68 18.23 12.01 6.68
C HIS A 68 19.30 10.94 6.96
N ARG A 69 19.08 9.69 6.61
CA ARG A 69 20.00 8.57 6.81
C ARG A 69 20.94 8.38 5.62
N ASP A 70 20.41 8.40 4.40
CA ASP A 70 21.07 7.88 3.18
C ASP A 70 21.18 8.93 2.06
N GLY A 71 20.76 10.17 2.28
CA GLY A 71 20.87 11.26 1.29
C GLY A 71 19.97 11.08 0.06
N ILE A 72 20.53 11.40 -1.13
CA ILE A 72 19.77 11.37 -2.40
C ILE A 72 19.30 9.99 -2.81
N ALA A 73 19.94 8.92 -2.34
CA ALA A 73 19.51 7.56 -2.60
C ALA A 73 18.07 7.28 -2.15
N SER A 74 17.55 8.04 -1.18
CA SER A 74 16.15 7.98 -0.73
C SER A 74 15.13 8.23 -1.85
N ALA A 75 15.51 8.94 -2.92
CA ALA A 75 14.68 9.17 -4.09
C ALA A 75 14.16 7.87 -4.72
N TRP A 76 14.91 6.77 -4.62
CA TRP A 76 14.51 5.45 -5.10
C TRP A 76 13.20 4.95 -4.48
N PHE A 77 12.91 5.33 -3.23
CA PHE A 77 11.64 4.95 -2.60
C PHE A 77 10.43 5.52 -3.37
N GLY A 78 10.49 6.79 -3.77
CA GLY A 78 9.48 7.41 -4.63
C GLY A 78 9.49 6.86 -6.05
N ILE A 79 10.68 6.65 -6.65
CA ILE A 79 10.83 6.13 -8.01
C ILE A 79 10.22 4.71 -8.12
N VAL A 80 10.56 3.81 -7.20
CA VAL A 80 10.05 2.43 -7.24
C VAL A 80 8.54 2.39 -6.98
N ARG A 81 8.01 3.31 -6.17
CA ARG A 81 6.55 3.45 -5.99
C ARG A 81 5.82 3.77 -7.31
N THR A 82 6.44 4.48 -8.25
CA THR A 82 5.83 4.76 -9.56
C THR A 82 5.60 3.49 -10.39
N VAL A 83 6.38 2.45 -10.17
CA VAL A 83 6.20 1.15 -10.86
C VAL A 83 4.86 0.52 -10.49
N GLU A 84 4.46 0.58 -9.22
CA GLU A 84 3.15 0.13 -8.78
C GLU A 84 2.03 0.85 -9.53
N LEU A 85 2.12 2.19 -9.64
CA LEU A 85 1.16 3.00 -10.39
C LEU A 85 1.09 2.59 -11.87
N ILE A 86 2.24 2.36 -12.51
CA ILE A 86 2.33 1.92 -13.90
C ILE A 86 1.64 0.58 -14.09
N ILE A 87 1.86 -0.38 -13.20
CA ILE A 87 1.21 -1.71 -13.27
C ILE A 87 -0.31 -1.55 -13.13
N ILE A 88 -0.79 -0.70 -12.22
CA ILE A 88 -2.22 -0.44 -12.06
C ILE A 88 -2.81 0.19 -13.32
N VAL A 89 -2.12 1.18 -13.93
CA VAL A 89 -2.58 1.81 -15.17
C VAL A 89 -2.72 0.79 -16.31
N LEU A 90 -1.69 -0.05 -16.48
CA LEU A 90 -1.58 -0.93 -17.64
C LEU A 90 -2.36 -2.24 -17.49
N VAL A 91 -2.46 -2.77 -16.27
CA VAL A 91 -2.94 -4.14 -16.03
C VAL A 91 -4.16 -4.16 -15.11
N THR A 92 -3.97 -3.90 -13.82
CA THR A 92 -4.97 -4.23 -12.80
C THR A 92 -6.17 -3.29 -12.79
N GLY A 93 -5.95 -1.98 -12.94
CA GLY A 93 -7.02 -0.98 -12.85
C GLY A 93 -8.10 -1.16 -13.92
N SER A 94 -7.68 -1.39 -15.17
CA SER A 94 -8.63 -1.63 -16.27
C SER A 94 -9.33 -2.99 -16.16
N ALA A 95 -8.60 -4.04 -15.73
CA ALA A 95 -9.16 -5.37 -15.55
C ALA A 95 -10.26 -5.38 -14.48
N PHE A 96 -9.97 -4.86 -13.28
CA PHE A 96 -10.94 -4.82 -12.20
C PHE A 96 -12.12 -3.87 -12.46
N ARG A 97 -11.88 -2.75 -13.17
CA ARG A 97 -12.97 -1.82 -13.54
C ARG A 97 -13.95 -2.47 -14.52
N LYS A 98 -13.47 -3.25 -15.50
CA LYS A 98 -14.32 -4.01 -16.43
C LYS A 98 -15.15 -5.08 -15.72
N LEU A 99 -14.60 -5.74 -14.70
CA LEU A 99 -15.30 -6.74 -13.91
C LEU A 99 -16.36 -6.16 -12.96
N ALA A 100 -16.44 -4.82 -12.85
CA ALA A 100 -17.38 -4.08 -12.01
C ALA A 100 -17.42 -4.54 -10.53
N MET A 101 -16.35 -5.10 -10.04
CA MET A 101 -16.25 -5.60 -8.66
C MET A 101 -15.95 -4.47 -7.68
N ILE A 102 -16.34 -4.65 -6.41
CA ILE A 102 -16.07 -3.69 -5.33
C ILE A 102 -14.84 -4.13 -4.54
N THR A 103 -14.62 -5.45 -4.40
CA THR A 103 -13.57 -6.02 -3.55
C THR A 103 -12.80 -7.13 -4.24
N LEU A 104 -11.51 -7.27 -3.89
CA LEU A 104 -10.67 -8.37 -4.35
C LEU A 104 -11.13 -9.75 -3.84
N PRO A 105 -11.58 -9.93 -2.57
CA PRO A 105 -12.16 -11.18 -2.12
C PRO A 105 -13.36 -11.63 -2.96
N ASN A 106 -14.19 -10.69 -3.41
CA ASN A 106 -15.31 -11.02 -4.31
C ASN A 106 -14.82 -11.54 -5.66
N PHE A 107 -13.76 -10.95 -6.23
CA PHE A 107 -13.12 -11.48 -7.44
C PHE A 107 -12.64 -12.92 -7.25
N ILE A 108 -11.91 -13.19 -6.17
CA ILE A 108 -11.40 -14.53 -5.85
C ILE A 108 -12.57 -15.52 -5.71
N ALA A 109 -13.63 -15.14 -5.00
CA ALA A 109 -14.79 -15.97 -4.80
C ALA A 109 -15.50 -16.34 -6.11
N GLN A 110 -15.74 -15.37 -6.97
CA GLN A 110 -16.38 -15.60 -8.27
C GLN A 110 -15.50 -16.46 -9.17
N ARG A 111 -14.20 -16.20 -9.19
CA ARG A 111 -13.24 -16.92 -10.03
C ARG A 111 -13.12 -18.40 -9.65
N PHE A 112 -13.09 -18.70 -8.35
CA PHE A 112 -12.96 -20.07 -7.84
C PHE A 112 -14.31 -20.73 -7.49
N GLY A 113 -15.43 -20.02 -7.63
CA GLY A 113 -16.75 -20.50 -7.25
C GLY A 113 -16.82 -20.92 -5.77
N SER A 114 -16.15 -20.21 -4.87
CA SER A 114 -16.02 -20.59 -3.46
C SER A 114 -16.39 -19.44 -2.52
N PRO A 115 -17.56 -19.51 -1.86
CA PRO A 115 -17.94 -18.53 -0.84
C PRO A 115 -16.97 -18.50 0.35
N VAL A 116 -16.34 -19.64 0.68
CA VAL A 116 -15.35 -19.71 1.77
C VAL A 116 -14.10 -18.89 1.45
N LEU A 117 -13.66 -18.88 0.18
CA LEU A 117 -12.55 -18.01 -0.25
C LEU A 117 -12.92 -16.53 -0.16
N LYS A 118 -14.19 -16.16 -0.36
CA LYS A 118 -14.70 -14.80 -0.13
C LYS A 118 -14.53 -14.41 1.34
N LEU A 119 -14.99 -15.25 2.24
CA LEU A 119 -14.90 -15.03 3.69
C LEU A 119 -13.44 -14.92 4.13
N LEU A 120 -12.60 -15.90 3.76
CA LEU A 120 -11.18 -15.93 4.15
C LEU A 120 -10.42 -14.73 3.59
N GLY A 121 -10.58 -14.43 2.31
CA GLY A 121 -9.98 -13.25 1.68
C GLY A 121 -10.48 -11.95 2.32
N GLY A 122 -11.75 -11.90 2.71
CA GLY A 122 -12.35 -10.80 3.46
C GLY A 122 -11.70 -10.58 4.81
N ILE A 123 -11.55 -11.63 5.60
CA ILE A 123 -10.87 -11.59 6.92
C ILE A 123 -9.42 -11.13 6.76
N ILE A 124 -8.66 -11.73 5.84
CA ILE A 124 -7.26 -11.38 5.58
C ILE A 124 -7.14 -9.91 5.19
N THR A 125 -8.01 -9.42 4.32
CA THR A 125 -7.98 -8.03 3.84
C THR A 125 -8.36 -7.05 4.95
N ALA A 126 -9.39 -7.34 5.75
CA ALA A 126 -9.80 -6.48 6.86
C ALA A 126 -8.70 -6.40 7.93
N LEU A 127 -8.09 -7.53 8.30
CA LEU A 127 -6.94 -7.57 9.22
C LEU A 127 -5.75 -6.78 8.67
N ASN A 128 -5.41 -6.97 7.41
CA ASN A 128 -4.32 -6.23 6.77
C ASN A 128 -4.51 -4.71 6.86
N PHE A 129 -5.71 -4.20 6.56
CA PHE A 129 -5.96 -2.77 6.63
C PHE A 129 -5.99 -2.24 8.05
N THR A 130 -6.40 -3.04 9.02
CA THR A 130 -6.22 -2.71 10.44
C THR A 130 -4.74 -2.56 10.79
N ILE A 131 -3.92 -3.55 10.41
CA ILE A 131 -2.45 -3.54 10.63
C ILE A 131 -1.79 -2.32 9.97
N PHE A 132 -2.15 -2.00 8.72
CA PHE A 132 -1.64 -0.80 8.05
C PHE A 132 -2.09 0.49 8.70
N THR A 133 -3.28 0.53 9.28
CA THR A 133 -3.74 1.71 10.02
C THR A 133 -2.98 1.85 11.34
N VAL A 134 -2.65 0.74 12.03
CA VAL A 134 -1.78 0.78 13.22
C VAL A 134 -0.43 1.40 12.88
N SER A 135 0.21 1.02 11.77
CA SER A 135 1.47 1.60 11.31
C SER A 135 1.41 3.14 11.24
N SER A 136 0.35 3.69 10.64
CA SER A 136 0.15 5.14 10.54
C SER A 136 -0.13 5.81 11.90
N VAL A 137 -0.94 5.17 12.74
CA VAL A 137 -1.30 5.69 14.05
C VAL A 137 -0.09 5.74 14.97
N VAL A 138 0.76 4.71 14.95
CA VAL A 138 2.04 4.70 15.67
C VAL A 138 2.99 5.81 15.19
N GLY A 139 3.06 6.05 13.89
CA GLY A 139 3.83 7.16 13.33
C GLY A 139 3.34 8.53 13.80
N ALA A 140 2.02 8.75 13.77
CA ALA A 140 1.42 9.98 14.28
C ALA A 140 1.58 10.12 15.81
N ALA A 141 1.48 9.01 16.55
CA ALA A 141 1.67 9.02 17.99
C ALA A 141 3.10 9.39 18.39
N ALA A 142 4.11 8.89 17.65
CA ALA A 142 5.49 9.31 17.85
C ALA A 142 5.69 10.81 17.61
N PHE A 143 5.00 11.37 16.59
CA PHE A 143 4.99 12.79 16.32
C PHE A 143 4.38 13.61 17.46
N PHE A 144 3.18 13.26 17.96
CA PHE A 144 2.53 13.98 19.06
C PHE A 144 3.31 13.84 20.36
N SER A 145 3.90 12.68 20.61
CA SER A 145 4.76 12.47 21.77
C SER A 145 6.01 13.37 21.72
N ALA A 146 6.64 13.51 20.56
CA ALA A 146 7.83 14.33 20.40
C ALA A 146 7.56 15.85 20.53
N ILE A 147 6.42 16.33 20.03
CA ILE A 147 6.10 17.77 19.99
C ILE A 147 5.30 18.21 21.22
N LEU A 148 4.33 17.40 21.67
CA LEU A 148 3.37 17.77 22.71
C LEU A 148 3.55 17.00 24.02
N GLY A 149 4.45 16.02 24.06
CA GLY A 149 4.64 15.17 25.23
C GLY A 149 3.45 14.25 25.53
N TRP A 150 2.55 14.02 24.56
CA TRP A 150 1.36 13.20 24.78
C TRP A 150 1.71 11.72 24.91
N PRO A 151 1.02 10.99 25.81
CA PRO A 151 1.19 9.55 25.92
C PRO A 151 0.63 8.85 24.66
N LEU A 152 1.17 7.66 24.36
CA LEU A 152 0.83 6.88 23.16
C LEU A 152 -0.69 6.69 23.00
N TRP A 153 -1.39 6.33 24.08
CA TRP A 153 -2.83 6.07 24.03
C TRP A 153 -3.65 7.32 23.64
N ALA A 154 -3.30 8.49 24.16
CA ALA A 154 -3.98 9.75 23.84
C ALA A 154 -3.74 10.15 22.38
N SER A 155 -2.49 10.06 21.93
CA SER A 155 -2.09 10.34 20.56
C SER A 155 -2.76 9.40 19.56
N ALA A 156 -2.81 8.10 19.86
CA ALA A 156 -3.46 7.10 19.04
C ALA A 156 -4.97 7.34 18.93
N THR A 157 -5.63 7.58 20.08
CA THR A 157 -7.07 7.84 20.13
C THR A 157 -7.44 9.12 19.39
N PHE A 158 -6.68 10.20 19.57
CA PHE A 158 -6.88 11.46 18.85
C PHE A 158 -6.72 11.28 17.34
N THR A 159 -5.68 10.57 16.91
CA THR A 159 -5.41 10.31 15.48
C THR A 159 -6.53 9.50 14.85
N VAL A 160 -6.96 8.43 15.51
CA VAL A 160 -8.07 7.59 15.02
C VAL A 160 -9.37 8.38 14.98
N GLY A 161 -9.71 9.13 16.07
CA GLY A 161 -10.88 10.00 16.10
C GLY A 161 -10.91 11.00 14.94
N SER A 162 -9.77 11.57 14.57
CA SER A 162 -9.67 12.58 13.53
C SER A 162 -10.12 12.09 12.16
N PHE A 163 -9.81 10.84 11.76
CA PHE A 163 -10.22 10.33 10.45
C PHE A 163 -11.53 9.53 10.49
N VAL A 164 -11.88 8.94 11.63
CA VAL A 164 -13.12 8.16 11.78
C VAL A 164 -14.35 9.02 11.51
N VAL A 165 -14.38 10.25 12.03
CA VAL A 165 -15.53 11.14 11.90
C VAL A 165 -15.93 11.33 10.44
N TYR A 166 -15.03 11.72 9.57
CA TYR A 166 -15.37 11.96 8.19
C TYR A 166 -15.52 10.67 7.36
N THR A 167 -14.76 9.64 7.68
CA THR A 167 -14.83 8.34 6.97
C THR A 167 -16.17 7.66 7.25
N LEU A 168 -16.62 7.69 8.50
CA LEU A 168 -17.90 7.11 8.94
C LEU A 168 -19.10 7.71 8.20
N LEU A 169 -19.08 9.02 8.00
CA LEU A 169 -20.22 9.77 7.43
C LEU A 169 -20.25 9.68 5.90
N GLY A 170 -19.13 9.99 5.25
CA GLY A 170 -19.10 10.22 3.81
C GLY A 170 -18.44 9.12 2.97
N GLY A 171 -17.81 8.10 3.60
CA GLY A 171 -17.19 6.99 2.89
C GLY A 171 -16.22 7.45 1.80
N MET A 172 -16.31 6.85 0.61
CA MET A 172 -15.42 7.15 -0.53
C MET A 172 -15.57 8.61 -1.02
N HIS A 173 -16.77 9.19 -0.96
CA HIS A 173 -16.97 10.62 -1.31
C HIS A 173 -16.21 11.54 -0.34
N ALA A 174 -16.18 11.21 0.96
CA ALA A 174 -15.41 11.99 1.93
C ALA A 174 -13.91 11.88 1.66
N ILE A 175 -13.39 10.70 1.28
CA ILE A 175 -11.99 10.53 0.89
C ILE A 175 -11.67 11.44 -0.31
N SER A 176 -12.55 11.53 -1.30
CA SER A 176 -12.33 12.37 -2.48
C SER A 176 -12.36 13.86 -2.15
N TYR A 177 -13.31 14.32 -1.33
CA TYR A 177 -13.41 15.74 -0.96
C TYR A 177 -12.25 16.15 -0.08
N ASN A 178 -11.95 15.36 0.95
CA ASN A 178 -10.84 15.60 1.86
C ASN A 178 -9.49 15.45 1.16
N GLY A 179 -9.38 14.55 0.18
CA GLY A 179 -8.18 14.37 -0.61
C GLY A 179 -7.65 15.67 -1.22
N LYS A 180 -8.54 16.57 -1.67
CA LYS A 180 -8.16 17.89 -2.20
C LYS A 180 -7.45 18.74 -1.16
N ILE A 181 -7.98 18.79 0.06
CA ILE A 181 -7.42 19.55 1.16
C ILE A 181 -6.10 18.90 1.62
N LEU A 182 -6.13 17.60 1.85
CA LEU A 182 -4.97 16.84 2.31
C LEU A 182 -3.78 17.01 1.36
N VAL A 183 -3.98 16.78 0.06
CA VAL A 183 -2.91 16.86 -0.95
C VAL A 183 -2.37 18.28 -1.08
N THR A 184 -3.24 19.29 -1.09
CA THR A 184 -2.80 20.68 -1.17
C THR A 184 -1.89 21.04 0.00
N VAL A 185 -2.30 20.72 1.23
CA VAL A 185 -1.50 21.01 2.43
C VAL A 185 -0.22 20.16 2.48
N GLN A 186 -0.26 18.90 2.07
CA GLN A 186 0.92 18.03 1.99
C GLN A 186 1.97 18.55 1.01
N MET A 187 1.54 18.99 -0.19
CA MET A 187 2.44 19.54 -1.21
C MET A 187 3.06 20.87 -0.77
N LEU A 188 2.25 21.75 -0.17
CA LEU A 188 2.74 23.01 0.39
C LEU A 188 3.73 22.75 1.54
N ALA A 189 3.43 21.79 2.42
CA ALA A 189 4.31 21.41 3.52
C ALA A 189 5.66 20.89 3.02
N LEU A 190 5.66 20.05 1.98
CA LEU A 190 6.89 19.53 1.37
C LEU A 190 7.72 20.66 0.75
N LEU A 191 7.09 21.55 -0.02
CA LEU A 191 7.78 22.69 -0.63
C LEU A 191 8.39 23.62 0.44
N ILE A 192 7.60 23.97 1.46
CA ILE A 192 8.05 24.79 2.58
C ILE A 192 9.21 24.12 3.32
N ALA A 193 9.09 22.81 3.62
CA ALA A 193 10.13 22.06 4.32
C ALA A 193 11.45 22.05 3.53
N ALA A 194 11.41 21.84 2.22
CA ALA A 194 12.60 21.86 1.38
C ALA A 194 13.23 23.28 1.32
N VAL A 195 12.43 24.32 1.03
CA VAL A 195 12.92 25.68 0.87
C VAL A 195 13.40 26.26 2.22
N ALA A 196 12.63 26.09 3.29
CA ALA A 196 13.05 26.54 4.63
C ALA A 196 14.26 25.74 5.13
N GLY A 197 14.28 24.42 4.88
CA GLY A 197 15.42 23.58 5.19
C GLY A 197 16.70 24.04 4.53
N ILE A 198 16.68 24.36 3.24
CA ILE A 198 17.84 24.94 2.53
C ILE A 198 18.28 26.28 3.16
N LYS A 199 17.32 27.15 3.45
CA LYS A 199 17.64 28.46 4.06
C LYS A 199 18.24 28.33 5.45
N MET A 200 17.76 27.41 6.27
CA MET A 200 18.21 27.19 7.64
C MET A 200 19.55 26.44 7.70
N ALA A 201 19.70 25.38 6.93
CA ALA A 201 20.91 24.58 6.89
C ALA A 201 22.06 25.30 6.12
N GLY A 202 21.72 26.13 5.13
CA GLY A 202 22.62 26.68 4.15
C GLY A 202 22.97 25.66 3.06
N TRP A 203 22.74 26.02 1.79
CA TRP A 203 23.04 25.12 0.66
C TRP A 203 24.48 24.62 0.66
N HIS A 204 25.43 25.53 0.97
CA HIS A 204 26.84 25.18 1.07
C HIS A 204 27.13 24.09 2.13
N ASN A 205 26.43 24.11 3.26
CA ASN A 205 26.63 23.13 4.31
C ASN A 205 25.99 21.78 3.92
N ILE A 206 24.87 21.81 3.18
CA ILE A 206 24.29 20.58 2.61
C ILE A 206 25.31 19.93 1.66
N MET A 207 25.94 20.71 0.79
CA MET A 207 26.95 20.22 -0.15
C MET A 207 28.26 19.75 0.52
N LYS A 208 28.47 20.06 1.81
CA LYS A 208 29.60 19.57 2.62
C LYS A 208 29.29 18.24 3.35
N LEU A 209 28.07 17.69 3.24
CA LEU A 209 27.81 16.37 3.77
C LEU A 209 28.78 15.34 3.17
N GLU A 210 29.00 14.25 3.89
CA GLU A 210 29.86 13.16 3.42
C GLU A 210 29.45 12.68 2.00
N PRO A 211 30.40 12.28 1.15
CA PRO A 211 30.13 11.86 -0.24
C PRO A 211 29.03 10.78 -0.36
N LYS A 212 28.88 9.93 0.65
CA LYS A 212 27.82 8.90 0.69
C LYS A 212 26.39 9.47 0.57
N TYR A 213 26.16 10.73 1.03
CA TYR A 213 24.84 11.37 0.91
C TYR A 213 24.49 11.79 -0.52
N PHE A 214 25.48 11.84 -1.41
CA PHE A 214 25.33 12.18 -2.83
C PHE A 214 25.46 10.96 -3.73
N ASP A 215 25.71 9.77 -3.17
CA ASP A 215 25.71 8.54 -3.92
C ASP A 215 24.26 8.10 -4.13
N ILE A 216 23.85 8.02 -5.40
CA ILE A 216 22.49 7.60 -5.76
C ILE A 216 22.30 6.09 -5.61
N MET A 217 23.41 5.33 -5.59
CA MET A 217 23.39 3.85 -5.51
C MET A 217 24.45 3.34 -4.51
N PRO A 218 24.29 3.66 -3.21
CA PRO A 218 25.20 3.13 -2.18
C PRO A 218 25.23 1.58 -2.21
N PRO A 219 26.31 0.94 -1.78
CA PRO A 219 26.48 -0.51 -1.87
C PRO A 219 25.35 -1.36 -1.25
N SER A 220 24.65 -0.83 -0.24
CA SER A 220 23.49 -1.49 0.41
C SER A 220 22.16 -1.29 -0.34
N TYR A 221 22.08 -0.34 -1.26
CA TYR A 221 20.83 0.05 -1.90
C TYR A 221 20.30 -0.92 -2.97
N PRO A 222 21.13 -1.63 -3.75
CA PRO A 222 20.62 -2.62 -4.69
C PRO A 222 19.68 -3.65 -4.05
N ALA A 223 20.03 -4.17 -2.86
CA ALA A 223 19.17 -5.10 -2.13
C ALA A 223 17.86 -4.43 -1.67
N THR A 224 17.95 -3.21 -1.15
CA THR A 224 16.80 -2.43 -0.68
C THR A 224 15.86 -2.06 -1.83
N ILE A 225 16.38 -1.54 -2.94
CA ILE A 225 15.58 -1.20 -4.14
C ILE A 225 14.91 -2.44 -4.69
N THR A 226 15.62 -3.56 -4.76
CA THR A 226 15.07 -4.83 -5.25
C THR A 226 13.93 -5.30 -4.37
N ALA A 227 14.04 -5.22 -3.04
CA ALA A 227 12.98 -5.57 -2.12
C ALA A 227 11.76 -4.64 -2.27
N TRP A 228 11.97 -3.33 -2.39
CA TRP A 228 10.89 -2.37 -2.64
C TRP A 228 10.20 -2.62 -3.98
N PHE A 229 10.98 -2.85 -5.04
CA PHE A 229 10.44 -3.15 -6.37
C PHE A 229 9.53 -4.38 -6.31
N TYR A 230 9.97 -5.44 -5.65
CA TYR A 230 9.17 -6.66 -5.48
C TYR A 230 7.87 -6.36 -4.70
N ALA A 231 7.99 -5.71 -3.55
CA ALA A 231 6.84 -5.37 -2.71
C ALA A 231 5.80 -4.52 -3.47
N PHE A 232 6.23 -3.48 -4.17
CA PHE A 232 5.32 -2.58 -4.88
C PHE A 232 4.75 -3.19 -6.15
N ALA A 233 5.52 -4.00 -6.87
CA ALA A 233 5.00 -4.74 -8.03
C ALA A 233 3.90 -5.72 -7.62
N ILE A 234 4.08 -6.44 -6.51
CA ILE A 234 3.06 -7.32 -5.94
C ILE A 234 1.86 -6.51 -5.44
N ASN A 235 2.13 -5.41 -4.73
CA ASN A 235 1.08 -4.56 -4.18
C ASN A 235 0.12 -4.03 -5.27
N ALA A 236 0.59 -3.77 -6.48
CA ALA A 236 -0.25 -3.35 -7.61
C ALA A 236 -1.41 -4.32 -7.93
N PHE A 237 -1.28 -5.58 -7.58
CA PHE A 237 -2.35 -6.59 -7.77
C PHE A 237 -3.27 -6.74 -6.56
N VAL A 238 -2.80 -6.41 -5.36
CA VAL A 238 -3.50 -6.69 -4.10
C VAL A 238 -3.84 -5.44 -3.28
N ALA A 239 -3.49 -4.25 -3.77
CA ALA A 239 -3.76 -2.98 -3.10
C ALA A 239 -5.25 -2.61 -3.16
N GLN A 240 -6.10 -3.33 -2.43
CA GLN A 240 -7.56 -3.15 -2.43
C GLN A 240 -7.96 -1.67 -2.29
N ALA A 241 -7.36 -0.90 -1.38
CA ALA A 241 -7.73 0.51 -1.18
C ALA A 241 -7.45 1.37 -2.43
N ALA A 242 -6.30 1.18 -3.08
CA ALA A 242 -5.96 1.89 -4.30
C ALA A 242 -6.84 1.46 -5.47
N LEU A 243 -7.04 0.15 -5.63
CA LEU A 243 -7.92 -0.40 -6.66
C LEU A 243 -9.37 0.05 -6.44
N GLN A 244 -9.83 0.14 -5.20
CA GLN A 244 -11.17 0.65 -4.85
C GLN A 244 -11.33 2.12 -5.26
N ILE A 245 -10.31 2.97 -5.05
CA ILE A 245 -10.30 4.34 -5.56
C ILE A 245 -10.36 4.36 -7.09
N VAL A 246 -9.54 3.54 -7.76
CA VAL A 246 -9.54 3.45 -9.23
C VAL A 246 -10.88 2.92 -9.77
N MET A 247 -11.50 1.96 -9.09
CA MET A 247 -12.84 1.46 -9.44
C MET A 247 -13.95 2.49 -9.25
N SER A 248 -13.70 3.58 -8.52
CA SER A 248 -14.64 4.70 -8.35
C SER A 248 -14.71 5.61 -9.59
N CYS A 249 -13.85 5.43 -10.61
CA CYS A 249 -13.84 6.28 -11.79
C CYS A 249 -15.14 6.15 -12.63
N GLU A 250 -15.59 7.25 -13.21
CA GLU A 250 -16.74 7.30 -14.12
C GLU A 250 -16.47 6.55 -15.43
N THR A 251 -15.23 6.68 -15.94
CA THR A 251 -14.76 6.01 -17.16
C THR A 251 -13.34 5.45 -16.95
N ILE A 252 -12.96 4.43 -17.73
CA ILE A 252 -11.60 3.87 -17.70
C ILE A 252 -10.57 4.95 -18.03
N ASN A 253 -10.89 5.84 -18.96
CA ASN A 253 -10.00 6.94 -19.35
C ASN A 253 -9.83 7.96 -18.22
N ALA A 254 -10.89 8.27 -17.45
CA ALA A 254 -10.78 9.12 -16.27
C ALA A 254 -9.86 8.48 -15.22
N GLY A 255 -9.99 7.17 -14.99
CA GLY A 255 -9.10 6.41 -14.11
C GLY A 255 -7.63 6.46 -14.56
N ARG A 256 -7.36 6.21 -15.85
CA ARG A 256 -6.00 6.28 -16.41
C ARG A 256 -5.39 7.67 -16.32
N LYS A 257 -6.14 8.72 -16.67
CA LYS A 257 -5.69 10.13 -16.54
C LYS A 257 -5.40 10.49 -15.09
N GLY A 258 -6.28 10.09 -14.16
CA GLY A 258 -6.07 10.32 -12.73
C GLY A 258 -4.79 9.67 -12.21
N LEU A 259 -4.54 8.42 -12.58
CA LEU A 259 -3.29 7.70 -12.25
C LEU A 259 -2.05 8.37 -12.86
N LEU A 260 -2.15 8.84 -14.11
CA LEU A 260 -1.06 9.60 -14.74
C LEU A 260 -0.76 10.89 -13.99
N TYR A 261 -1.80 11.61 -13.50
CA TYR A 261 -1.59 12.80 -12.68
C TYR A 261 -0.92 12.47 -11.35
N VAL A 262 -1.23 11.30 -10.74
CA VAL A 262 -0.50 10.82 -9.55
C VAL A 262 0.98 10.60 -9.87
N LEU A 263 1.30 9.94 -10.99
CA LEU A 263 2.68 9.76 -11.45
C LEU A 263 3.44 11.09 -11.57
N LEU A 264 2.83 12.09 -12.21
CA LEU A 264 3.42 13.43 -12.33
C LEU A 264 3.56 14.12 -10.97
N GLY A 265 2.60 13.91 -10.07
CA GLY A 265 2.65 14.40 -8.70
C GLY A 265 3.78 13.82 -7.84
N TYR A 266 4.36 12.67 -8.23
CA TYR A 266 5.52 12.10 -7.55
C TYR A 266 6.83 12.80 -7.88
N ILE A 267 6.91 13.54 -8.99
CA ILE A 267 8.13 14.28 -9.38
C ILE A 267 8.58 15.25 -8.26
N PRO A 268 7.71 16.11 -7.70
CA PRO A 268 8.10 16.95 -6.56
C PRO A 268 8.57 16.14 -5.35
N ILE A 269 7.98 14.99 -5.07
CA ILE A 269 8.39 14.15 -3.92
C ILE A 269 9.83 13.67 -4.13
N VAL A 270 10.13 13.11 -5.30
CA VAL A 270 11.44 12.53 -5.62
C VAL A 270 12.56 13.60 -5.55
N ILE A 271 12.23 14.87 -5.80
CA ILE A 271 13.21 15.98 -5.78
C ILE A 271 13.27 16.66 -4.41
N LEU A 272 12.12 17.08 -3.88
CA LEU A 272 12.08 17.94 -2.70
C LEU A 272 12.24 17.19 -1.37
N ALA A 273 11.76 15.94 -1.29
CA ALA A 273 11.85 15.20 -0.04
C ALA A 273 13.30 14.81 0.33
N PRO A 274 14.17 14.36 -0.60
CA PRO A 274 15.59 14.20 -0.33
C PRO A 274 16.27 15.48 0.17
N ILE A 275 15.98 16.61 -0.44
CA ILE A 275 16.54 17.92 -0.04
C ILE A 275 16.13 18.26 1.39
N ALA A 276 14.84 18.10 1.75
CA ALA A 276 14.36 18.37 3.10
C ALA A 276 15.03 17.45 4.13
N GLY A 277 15.20 16.15 3.81
CA GLY A 277 15.86 15.20 4.70
C GLY A 277 17.35 15.46 4.88
N MET A 278 18.07 15.81 3.82
CA MET A 278 19.49 16.22 3.89
C MET A 278 19.67 17.53 4.67
N ALA A 279 18.78 18.50 4.50
CA ALA A 279 18.78 19.72 5.31
C ALA A 279 18.55 19.41 6.80
N ALA A 280 17.61 18.51 7.11
CA ALA A 280 17.41 18.04 8.48
C ALA A 280 18.65 17.33 9.03
N LYS A 281 19.41 16.58 8.20
CA LYS A 281 20.67 15.95 8.61
C LYS A 281 21.74 16.96 9.01
N VAL A 282 21.87 18.06 8.26
CA VAL A 282 22.80 19.14 8.60
C VAL A 282 22.43 19.81 9.92
N LEU A 283 21.13 20.07 10.12
CA LEU A 283 20.63 20.77 11.31
C LEU A 283 20.60 19.88 12.57
N PHE A 284 20.29 18.61 12.39
CA PHE A 284 20.05 17.65 13.47
C PHE A 284 20.77 16.31 13.22
N PRO A 285 22.10 16.26 13.27
CA PRO A 285 22.87 15.09 12.85
C PRO A 285 22.65 13.82 13.71
N THR A 286 22.21 13.98 14.96
CA THR A 286 22.14 12.89 15.97
C THR A 286 20.73 12.36 16.26
N ILE A 287 19.69 12.95 15.67
CA ILE A 287 18.32 12.49 15.89
C ILE A 287 18.05 11.15 15.20
N LYS A 288 17.00 10.46 15.64
CA LYS A 288 16.44 9.33 14.88
C LYS A 288 15.85 9.83 13.56
N SER A 289 16.15 9.17 12.44
CA SER A 289 15.75 9.63 11.09
C SER A 289 14.23 9.85 10.95
N VAL A 290 13.40 9.08 11.64
CA VAL A 290 11.93 9.27 11.67
C VAL A 290 11.52 10.64 12.23
N GLN A 291 12.38 11.28 13.03
CA GLN A 291 12.14 12.60 13.61
C GLN A 291 12.59 13.75 12.69
N ALA A 292 13.20 13.46 11.53
CA ALA A 292 13.77 14.48 10.64
C ALA A 292 12.74 15.55 10.24
N MET A 293 11.58 15.13 9.74
CA MET A 293 10.52 16.05 9.31
C MET A 293 9.88 16.81 10.49
N PRO A 294 9.48 16.14 11.61
CA PRO A 294 8.99 16.83 12.80
C PRO A 294 9.97 17.87 13.36
N MET A 295 11.25 17.53 13.48
CA MET A 295 12.26 18.44 14.02
C MET A 295 12.53 19.63 13.10
N LEU A 296 12.59 19.38 11.77
CA LEU A 296 12.70 20.46 10.79
C LEU A 296 11.51 21.42 10.88
N ALA A 297 10.29 20.88 11.01
CA ALA A 297 9.09 21.70 11.17
C ALA A 297 9.11 22.54 12.44
N SER A 298 9.50 21.95 13.59
CA SER A 298 9.52 22.65 14.88
C SER A 298 10.58 23.76 14.98
N SER A 299 11.67 23.64 14.22
CA SER A 299 12.79 24.58 14.25
C SER A 299 12.61 25.78 13.31
N MET A 300 11.53 25.83 12.53
CA MET A 300 11.29 26.95 11.62
C MET A 300 11.08 28.27 12.37
N PRO A 301 11.71 29.35 11.92
CA PRO A 301 11.62 30.65 12.60
C PRO A 301 10.21 31.27 12.51
N SER A 302 9.46 30.92 11.46
CA SER A 302 8.06 31.36 11.28
C SER A 302 7.09 30.32 11.84
N VAL A 303 6.33 30.72 12.84
CA VAL A 303 5.26 29.87 13.43
C VAL A 303 4.24 29.44 12.38
N VAL A 304 3.93 30.32 11.40
CA VAL A 304 2.98 30.00 10.32
C VAL A 304 3.53 28.90 9.42
N LEU A 305 4.79 29.02 8.97
CA LEU A 305 5.42 27.98 8.13
C LEU A 305 5.55 26.65 8.87
N SER A 306 6.00 26.71 10.13
CA SER A 306 6.04 25.55 11.02
C SER A 306 4.67 24.86 11.11
N THR A 307 3.60 25.64 11.35
CA THR A 307 2.24 25.13 11.47
C THR A 307 1.75 24.44 10.21
N ILE A 308 2.03 25.00 9.02
CA ILE A 308 1.66 24.37 7.73
C ILE A 308 2.39 23.03 7.56
N VAL A 309 3.70 22.99 7.88
CA VAL A 309 4.49 21.75 7.73
C VAL A 309 4.05 20.69 8.73
N VAL A 310 3.81 21.06 9.99
CA VAL A 310 3.25 20.17 11.03
C VAL A 310 1.91 19.59 10.61
N THR A 311 1.00 20.45 10.13
CA THR A 311 -0.33 20.02 9.68
C THR A 311 -0.24 19.14 8.45
N GLY A 312 0.60 19.47 7.48
CA GLY A 312 0.83 18.66 6.28
C GLY A 312 1.38 17.28 6.61
N LEU A 313 2.32 17.19 7.54
CA LEU A 313 2.85 15.91 8.02
C LEU A 313 1.76 15.07 8.69
N TYR A 314 0.95 15.68 9.54
CA TYR A 314 -0.18 14.97 10.15
C TYR A 314 -1.22 14.51 9.10
N PHE A 315 -1.50 15.34 8.11
CA PHE A 315 -2.41 15.01 7.02
C PHE A 315 -1.94 13.84 6.15
N THR A 316 -0.63 13.54 6.14
CA THR A 316 -0.12 12.32 5.47
C THR A 316 -0.69 11.05 6.13
N THR A 317 -0.75 11.06 7.46
CA THR A 317 -1.32 9.95 8.24
C THR A 317 -2.82 9.79 7.98
N LEU A 318 -3.57 10.92 7.96
CA LEU A 318 -5.03 10.87 7.79
C LEU A 318 -5.44 10.31 6.43
N GLY A 319 -4.76 10.69 5.36
CA GLY A 319 -5.04 10.22 3.99
C GLY A 319 -4.87 8.70 3.85
N TRP A 320 -3.78 8.17 4.39
CA TRP A 320 -3.52 6.74 4.41
C TRP A 320 -4.52 5.98 5.29
N ALA A 321 -4.65 6.38 6.55
CA ALA A 321 -5.46 5.68 7.54
C ALA A 321 -6.95 5.60 7.17
N SER A 322 -7.53 6.72 6.69
CA SER A 322 -8.95 6.74 6.30
C SER A 322 -9.24 5.82 5.11
N SER A 323 -8.34 5.77 4.13
CA SER A 323 -8.47 4.89 2.97
C SER A 323 -8.35 3.42 3.35
N CYS A 324 -7.42 3.08 4.26
CA CYS A 324 -7.28 1.74 4.80
C CYS A 324 -8.52 1.29 5.55
N ILE A 325 -8.99 2.08 6.51
CA ILE A 325 -10.16 1.73 7.33
C ILE A 325 -11.43 1.61 6.49
N LEU A 326 -11.65 2.52 5.53
CA LEU A 326 -12.80 2.41 4.61
C LEU A 326 -12.72 1.13 3.79
N SER A 327 -11.55 0.77 3.28
CA SER A 327 -11.38 -0.46 2.49
C SER A 327 -11.59 -1.71 3.34
N GLY A 328 -11.05 -1.75 4.56
CA GLY A 328 -11.30 -2.82 5.51
C GLY A 328 -12.79 -2.95 5.86
N ALA A 329 -13.47 -1.84 6.10
CA ALA A 329 -14.90 -1.82 6.40
C ALA A 329 -15.78 -2.21 5.18
N THR A 330 -15.39 -1.80 3.98
CA THR A 330 -16.07 -2.23 2.75
C THR A 330 -16.01 -3.74 2.59
N VAL A 331 -14.83 -4.31 2.78
CA VAL A 331 -14.62 -5.77 2.72
C VAL A 331 -15.37 -6.48 3.85
N ALA A 332 -15.38 -5.93 5.06
CA ALA A 332 -16.15 -6.48 6.18
C ALA A 332 -17.65 -6.53 5.88
N ALA A 333 -18.21 -5.48 5.28
CA ALA A 333 -19.61 -5.45 4.89
C ALA A 333 -19.92 -6.38 3.71
N ASN A 334 -19.14 -6.31 2.62
CA ASN A 334 -19.42 -7.06 1.39
C ASN A 334 -19.08 -8.55 1.49
N ASP A 335 -17.92 -8.84 2.11
CA ASP A 335 -17.32 -10.18 1.97
C ASP A 335 -17.48 -11.00 3.24
N ILE A 336 -17.40 -10.40 4.42
CA ILE A 336 -17.60 -11.11 5.68
C ILE A 336 -19.10 -11.15 6.01
N TYR A 337 -19.75 -10.00 6.18
CA TYR A 337 -21.19 -9.98 6.50
C TYR A 337 -22.04 -10.55 5.37
N GLY A 338 -21.75 -10.18 4.11
CA GLY A 338 -22.43 -10.68 2.94
C GLY A 338 -22.22 -12.18 2.67
N TYR A 339 -21.28 -12.85 3.33
CA TYR A 339 -21.16 -14.31 3.36
C TYR A 339 -22.28 -14.94 4.20
N PHE A 340 -22.56 -14.38 5.39
CA PHE A 340 -23.59 -14.87 6.31
C PHE A 340 -24.99 -14.41 5.91
N VAL A 341 -25.12 -13.24 5.25
CA VAL A 341 -26.38 -12.64 4.82
C VAL A 341 -26.31 -12.30 3.32
N PRO A 342 -26.48 -13.28 2.42
CA PRO A 342 -26.29 -13.10 0.96
C PRO A 342 -27.21 -12.05 0.33
N ASN A 343 -28.42 -11.85 0.90
CA ASN A 343 -29.45 -10.92 0.38
C ASN A 343 -29.53 -9.64 1.23
N ALA A 344 -28.43 -9.23 1.87
CA ALA A 344 -28.41 -8.02 2.68
C ALA A 344 -28.79 -6.79 1.83
N SER A 345 -29.67 -5.96 2.36
CA SER A 345 -30.07 -4.71 1.72
C SER A 345 -28.92 -3.71 1.69
N SER A 346 -28.95 -2.78 0.74
CA SER A 346 -27.94 -1.71 0.65
C SER A 346 -27.83 -0.89 1.94
N THR A 347 -28.95 -0.65 2.63
CA THR A 347 -29.00 0.07 3.90
C THR A 347 -28.33 -0.73 5.02
N GLU A 348 -28.51 -2.05 5.06
CA GLU A 348 -27.83 -2.92 6.02
C GLU A 348 -26.32 -2.94 5.78
N LEU A 349 -25.86 -3.06 4.53
CA LEU A 349 -24.45 -3.04 4.19
C LEU A 349 -23.78 -1.70 4.57
N ILE A 350 -24.48 -0.56 4.39
CA ILE A 350 -24.01 0.75 4.87
C ILE A 350 -23.86 0.75 6.40
N ARG A 351 -24.87 0.24 7.12
CA ARG A 351 -24.86 0.18 8.58
C ARG A 351 -23.72 -0.72 9.08
N VAL A 352 -23.58 -1.91 8.51
CA VAL A 352 -22.49 -2.84 8.83
C VAL A 352 -21.13 -2.23 8.51
N GLY A 353 -20.98 -1.55 7.38
CA GLY A 353 -19.75 -0.84 7.02
C GLY A 353 -19.38 0.25 8.04
N ARG A 354 -20.36 1.02 8.54
CA ARG A 354 -20.14 2.01 9.59
C ARG A 354 -19.74 1.38 10.92
N VAL A 355 -20.39 0.29 11.32
CA VAL A 355 -20.00 -0.46 12.53
C VAL A 355 -18.60 -1.06 12.36
N ALA A 356 -18.28 -1.59 11.19
CA ALA A 356 -16.94 -2.11 10.88
C ALA A 356 -15.86 -1.00 10.98
N ILE A 357 -16.11 0.23 10.49
CA ILE A 357 -15.20 1.36 10.70
C ILE A 357 -14.88 1.54 12.17
N LEU A 358 -15.90 1.55 13.05
CA LEU A 358 -15.71 1.72 14.48
C LEU A 358 -14.93 0.56 15.11
N ILE A 359 -15.29 -0.68 14.78
CA ILE A 359 -14.62 -1.88 15.32
C ILE A 359 -13.14 -1.92 14.89
N LEU A 360 -12.86 -1.77 13.59
CA LEU A 360 -11.49 -1.80 13.05
C LEU A 360 -10.66 -0.65 13.61
N SER A 361 -11.27 0.51 13.84
CA SER A 361 -10.62 1.67 14.45
C SER A 361 -10.30 1.44 15.92
N ALA A 362 -11.20 0.84 16.67
CA ALA A 362 -10.97 0.46 18.08
C ALA A 362 -9.85 -0.60 18.18
N LEU A 363 -9.87 -1.61 17.29
CA LEU A 363 -8.80 -2.60 17.19
C LEU A 363 -7.45 -1.95 16.86
N THR A 364 -7.43 -0.94 15.98
CA THR A 364 -6.21 -0.19 15.64
C THR A 364 -5.60 0.47 16.88
N VAL A 365 -6.41 1.16 17.69
CA VAL A 365 -5.95 1.78 18.95
C VAL A 365 -5.47 0.71 19.94
N GLY A 366 -6.25 -0.36 20.12
CA GLY A 366 -5.89 -1.46 21.01
C GLY A 366 -4.56 -2.10 20.63
N LEU A 367 -4.36 -2.45 19.37
CA LEU A 367 -3.13 -3.05 18.86
C LEU A 367 -1.92 -2.10 19.00
N ALA A 368 -2.10 -0.81 18.75
CA ALA A 368 -1.02 0.19 18.90
C ALA A 368 -0.53 0.29 20.36
N ILE A 369 -1.42 0.11 21.33
CA ILE A 369 -1.10 0.17 22.76
C ILE A 369 -0.51 -1.15 23.27
N VAL A 370 -1.13 -2.28 22.92
CA VAL A 370 -0.76 -3.61 23.43
C VAL A 370 0.56 -4.10 22.84
N ILE A 371 0.82 -3.79 21.56
CA ILE A 371 2.04 -4.19 20.88
C ILE A 371 2.83 -2.93 20.50
N PRO A 372 3.65 -2.37 21.39
CA PRO A 372 4.37 -1.12 21.17
C PRO A 372 5.55 -1.31 20.22
N SER A 373 5.25 -1.63 18.97
CA SER A 373 6.22 -1.84 17.90
C SER A 373 6.28 -0.64 16.96
N GLY A 374 7.40 -0.48 16.23
CA GLY A 374 7.58 0.63 15.31
C GLY A 374 6.76 0.52 14.01
N VAL A 375 6.73 1.62 13.25
CA VAL A 375 6.02 1.72 11.96
C VAL A 375 6.43 0.62 11.00
N ALA A 376 7.73 0.32 10.91
CA ALA A 376 8.26 -0.71 10.00
C ALA A 376 7.73 -2.11 10.34
N PHE A 377 7.64 -2.46 11.62
CA PHE A 377 7.08 -3.73 12.08
C PHE A 377 5.66 -3.93 11.53
N TRP A 378 4.78 -2.97 11.76
CA TRP A 378 3.39 -3.06 11.34
C TRP A 378 3.23 -3.06 9.82
N THR A 379 4.06 -2.29 9.11
CA THR A 379 4.05 -2.24 7.65
C THR A 379 4.45 -3.59 7.05
N VAL A 380 5.54 -4.19 7.53
CA VAL A 380 5.99 -5.52 7.06
C VAL A 380 4.96 -6.59 7.38
N ALA A 381 4.42 -6.62 8.61
CA ALA A 381 3.39 -7.56 9.00
C ALA A 381 2.16 -7.49 8.08
N GLY A 382 1.73 -6.28 7.71
CA GLY A 382 0.63 -6.08 6.78
C GLY A 382 0.91 -6.65 5.40
N PHE A 383 2.08 -6.39 4.82
CA PHE A 383 2.47 -6.97 3.54
C PHE A 383 2.55 -8.50 3.59
N VAL A 384 3.12 -9.06 4.65
CA VAL A 384 3.21 -10.52 4.81
C VAL A 384 1.83 -11.16 4.85
N VAL A 385 0.91 -10.63 5.67
CA VAL A 385 -0.45 -11.20 5.82
C VAL A 385 -1.23 -11.22 4.51
N ARG A 386 -1.23 -10.11 3.78
CA ARG A 386 -2.08 -9.95 2.59
C ARG A 386 -1.44 -10.49 1.33
N ASP A 387 -0.19 -10.10 1.07
CA ASP A 387 0.41 -10.31 -0.24
C ASP A 387 0.71 -11.79 -0.48
N THR A 388 1.16 -12.49 0.56
CA THR A 388 1.42 -13.93 0.46
C THR A 388 0.15 -14.77 0.30
N ALA A 389 -0.99 -14.27 0.79
CA ALA A 389 -2.29 -14.92 0.63
C ALA A 389 -2.94 -14.62 -0.72
N LEU A 390 -3.05 -13.32 -1.06
CA LEU A 390 -3.94 -12.88 -2.13
C LEU A 390 -3.26 -12.76 -3.49
N PHE A 391 -1.98 -12.39 -3.54
CA PHE A 391 -1.29 -12.19 -4.82
C PHE A 391 -1.27 -13.45 -5.69
N PRO A 392 -0.87 -14.64 -5.19
CA PRO A 392 -0.91 -15.85 -6.01
C PRO A 392 -2.30 -16.15 -6.52
N LEU A 393 -3.34 -15.98 -5.67
CA LEU A 393 -4.72 -16.25 -6.05
C LEU A 393 -5.24 -15.29 -7.12
N ILE A 394 -4.86 -14.01 -7.05
CA ILE A 394 -5.28 -13.01 -8.03
C ILE A 394 -4.59 -13.23 -9.36
N VAL A 395 -3.27 -13.41 -9.37
CA VAL A 395 -2.52 -13.70 -10.60
C VAL A 395 -3.03 -14.95 -11.28
N ILE A 396 -3.24 -16.00 -10.51
CA ILE A 396 -3.79 -17.25 -10.99
C ILE A 396 -5.23 -17.07 -11.49
N GLY A 397 -6.06 -16.40 -10.70
CA GLY A 397 -7.44 -16.13 -11.06
C GLY A 397 -7.56 -15.34 -12.38
N LEU A 398 -6.62 -14.45 -12.68
CA LEU A 398 -6.60 -13.68 -13.92
C LEU A 398 -6.08 -14.48 -15.13
N PHE A 399 -5.14 -15.42 -14.93
CA PHE A 399 -4.35 -15.99 -16.02
C PHE A 399 -4.34 -17.52 -16.10
N TRP A 400 -4.80 -18.25 -15.07
CA TRP A 400 -4.74 -19.71 -15.01
C TRP A 400 -6.09 -20.35 -14.68
N ASN A 401 -6.57 -21.25 -15.54
CA ASN A 401 -7.86 -21.92 -15.39
C ASN A 401 -7.79 -23.31 -14.71
N ALA A 402 -6.59 -23.76 -14.34
CA ALA A 402 -6.36 -25.15 -13.90
C ALA A 402 -6.48 -25.38 -12.39
N ILE A 403 -6.76 -24.36 -11.59
CA ILE A 403 -6.67 -24.45 -10.13
C ILE A 403 -7.95 -24.98 -9.48
N SER A 404 -7.75 -25.87 -8.49
CA SER A 404 -8.80 -26.33 -7.62
C SER A 404 -9.09 -25.34 -6.47
N ARG A 405 -10.32 -25.42 -5.95
CA ARG A 405 -10.71 -24.67 -4.74
C ARG A 405 -9.87 -25.02 -3.52
N ARG A 406 -9.46 -26.31 -3.40
CA ARG A 406 -8.66 -26.81 -2.26
C ARG A 406 -7.25 -26.23 -2.30
N ALA A 407 -6.61 -26.23 -3.47
CA ALA A 407 -5.30 -25.62 -3.65
C ALA A 407 -5.31 -24.13 -3.31
N ALA A 408 -6.33 -23.40 -3.76
CA ALA A 408 -6.51 -21.99 -3.47
C ALA A 408 -6.70 -21.70 -1.96
N LEU A 409 -7.52 -22.50 -1.27
CA LEU A 409 -7.73 -22.39 0.18
C LEU A 409 -6.45 -22.69 0.97
N ALA A 410 -5.75 -23.78 0.62
CA ALA A 410 -4.50 -24.14 1.28
C ALA A 410 -3.46 -23.04 1.16
N ALA A 411 -3.27 -22.47 -0.03
CA ALA A 411 -2.31 -21.41 -0.26
C ALA A 411 -2.65 -20.11 0.48
N ALA A 412 -3.93 -19.74 0.53
CA ALA A 412 -4.40 -18.56 1.26
C ALA A 412 -4.10 -18.63 2.77
N ILE A 413 -3.93 -19.83 3.32
CA ILE A 413 -3.61 -20.04 4.74
C ILE A 413 -2.10 -20.25 4.93
N VAL A 414 -1.49 -21.14 4.16
CA VAL A 414 -0.09 -21.57 4.38
C VAL A 414 0.89 -20.41 4.16
N GLY A 415 0.69 -19.60 3.12
CA GLY A 415 1.57 -18.47 2.82
C GLY A 415 1.69 -17.47 3.98
N PRO A 416 0.58 -16.88 4.45
CA PRO A 416 0.61 -15.97 5.60
C PRO A 416 1.15 -16.62 6.88
N CYS A 417 0.74 -17.86 7.17
CA CYS A 417 1.19 -18.55 8.39
C CYS A 417 2.71 -18.75 8.41
N ILE A 418 3.29 -19.22 7.31
CA ILE A 418 4.74 -19.41 7.19
C ILE A 418 5.45 -18.04 7.22
N GLY A 419 4.94 -17.05 6.49
CA GLY A 419 5.53 -15.71 6.46
C GLY A 419 5.54 -15.03 7.84
N ILE A 420 4.43 -15.14 8.60
CA ILE A 420 4.33 -14.60 9.97
C ILE A 420 5.23 -15.37 10.93
N ALA A 421 5.23 -16.71 10.86
CA ALA A 421 6.09 -17.54 11.69
C ALA A 421 7.57 -17.17 11.48
N TRP A 422 7.99 -17.01 10.23
CA TRP A 422 9.33 -16.53 9.87
C TRP A 422 9.62 -15.15 10.45
N TYR A 423 8.66 -14.23 10.39
CA TYR A 423 8.79 -12.86 10.91
C TYR A 423 8.95 -12.84 12.43
N ILE A 424 8.17 -13.65 13.16
CA ILE A 424 8.22 -13.75 14.63
C ILE A 424 9.51 -14.42 15.09
N ALA A 425 10.02 -15.41 14.34
CA ALA A 425 11.25 -16.11 14.62
C ALA A 425 12.53 -15.27 14.37
N ARG A 426 12.40 -13.94 14.18
CA ARG A 426 13.51 -12.99 13.95
C ARG A 426 14.32 -13.34 12.70
N TYR A 427 13.66 -13.25 11.57
CA TYR A 427 14.17 -13.62 10.25
C TYR A 427 15.59 -13.15 9.88
N PRO A 428 16.17 -12.04 10.40
CA PRO A 428 17.54 -11.67 10.03
C PRO A 428 18.59 -12.72 10.40
N ASP A 429 18.30 -13.50 11.44
CA ASP A 429 19.20 -14.55 11.95
C ASP A 429 18.93 -15.92 11.29
N LEU A 430 17.89 -16.01 10.45
CA LEU A 430 17.53 -17.21 9.72
C LEU A 430 18.06 -17.15 8.28
N LEU A 431 18.13 -18.31 7.64
CA LEU A 431 18.64 -18.56 6.28
C LEU A 431 18.65 -17.31 5.37
N LEU A 432 19.85 -16.82 5.06
CA LEU A 432 20.12 -15.83 4.02
C LEU A 432 19.50 -14.43 4.24
N ASP A 433 19.13 -14.03 5.45
CA ASP A 433 18.41 -12.78 5.72
C ASP A 433 17.13 -12.62 4.86
N ALA A 434 16.45 -13.72 4.53
CA ALA A 434 15.32 -13.70 3.60
C ALA A 434 14.13 -12.96 4.19
N HIS A 435 13.66 -11.93 3.48
CA HIS A 435 12.51 -11.15 3.91
C HIS A 435 11.25 -12.03 4.04
N PRO A 436 10.45 -11.92 5.12
CA PRO A 436 9.29 -12.78 5.41
C PRO A 436 8.30 -12.89 4.25
N MET A 437 8.15 -11.82 3.48
CA MET A 437 7.27 -11.80 2.33
C MET A 437 7.73 -12.77 1.23
N PHE A 438 9.03 -12.90 0.96
CA PHE A 438 9.55 -13.88 0.00
C PHE A 438 9.24 -15.31 0.46
N VAL A 439 9.49 -15.59 1.73
CA VAL A 439 9.30 -16.94 2.30
C VAL A 439 7.83 -17.36 2.25
N GLY A 440 6.92 -16.50 2.72
CA GLY A 440 5.49 -16.76 2.65
C GLY A 440 4.96 -16.84 1.23
N MET A 441 5.47 -16.01 0.30
CA MET A 441 5.10 -16.04 -1.12
C MET A 441 5.53 -17.35 -1.79
N ILE A 442 6.76 -17.78 -1.57
CA ILE A 442 7.27 -19.05 -2.10
C ILE A 442 6.44 -20.21 -1.57
N ALA A 443 6.15 -20.23 -0.27
CA ALA A 443 5.31 -21.26 0.32
C ALA A 443 3.92 -21.33 -0.33
N SER A 444 3.28 -20.19 -0.53
CA SER A 444 1.97 -20.09 -1.21
C SER A 444 2.03 -20.59 -2.65
N ILE A 445 3.05 -20.16 -3.41
CA ILE A 445 3.27 -20.57 -4.81
C ILE A 445 3.51 -22.07 -4.92
N VAL A 446 4.35 -22.63 -4.04
CA VAL A 446 4.65 -24.08 -4.02
C VAL A 446 3.39 -24.87 -3.73
N VAL A 447 2.64 -24.51 -2.69
CA VAL A 447 1.38 -25.19 -2.32
C VAL A 447 0.39 -25.19 -3.49
N ILE A 448 0.19 -24.04 -4.12
CA ILE A 448 -0.71 -23.94 -5.28
C ILE A 448 -0.23 -24.82 -6.43
N THR A 449 1.03 -24.69 -6.80
CA THR A 449 1.58 -25.39 -7.98
C THR A 449 1.52 -26.91 -7.76
N VAL A 450 2.02 -27.37 -6.62
CA VAL A 450 2.05 -28.80 -6.28
C VAL A 450 0.64 -29.36 -6.20
N SER A 451 -0.27 -28.72 -5.44
CA SER A 451 -1.66 -29.22 -5.32
C SER A 451 -2.37 -29.24 -6.67
N THR A 452 -2.18 -28.23 -7.51
CA THR A 452 -2.81 -28.16 -8.82
C THR A 452 -2.31 -29.26 -9.76
N LEU A 453 -0.99 -29.52 -9.75
CA LEU A 453 -0.38 -30.59 -10.55
C LEU A 453 -0.84 -31.97 -10.09
N PHE A 454 -0.94 -32.22 -8.77
CA PHE A 454 -1.44 -33.49 -8.23
C PHE A 454 -2.91 -33.72 -8.59
N GLU A 455 -3.76 -32.70 -8.48
CA GLU A 455 -5.20 -32.87 -8.73
C GLU A 455 -5.55 -32.93 -10.23
N ASN A 456 -4.77 -32.28 -11.10
CA ASN A 456 -5.09 -32.15 -12.52
C ASN A 456 -4.00 -32.67 -13.47
N GLY A 457 -2.95 -33.33 -12.98
CA GLY A 457 -1.78 -33.70 -13.77
C GLY A 457 -2.10 -34.41 -15.08
N ALA A 458 -3.03 -35.37 -15.06
CA ALA A 458 -3.45 -36.12 -16.26
C ALA A 458 -4.20 -35.26 -17.32
N ARG A 459 -4.73 -34.10 -16.92
CA ARG A 459 -5.52 -33.20 -17.77
C ARG A 459 -4.74 -31.94 -18.18
N MET A 460 -3.50 -31.81 -17.72
CA MET A 460 -2.64 -30.65 -17.98
C MET A 460 -1.85 -30.87 -19.26
N ARG A 461 -1.85 -29.91 -20.15
CA ARG A 461 -1.05 -29.94 -21.38
C ARG A 461 -0.23 -28.67 -21.54
N PHE A 462 0.91 -28.82 -22.18
CA PHE A 462 1.75 -27.71 -22.57
C PHE A 462 1.08 -26.91 -23.69
N LYS A 463 0.87 -25.61 -23.46
CA LYS A 463 0.35 -24.66 -24.44
C LYS A 463 1.45 -23.66 -24.79
N ARG A 464 1.91 -23.66 -26.04
CA ARG A 464 2.90 -22.68 -26.48
C ARG A 464 2.33 -21.26 -26.39
N SER A 465 2.87 -20.46 -25.45
CA SER A 465 2.49 -19.06 -25.21
C SER A 465 3.74 -18.18 -25.31
N ARG A 466 3.71 -17.14 -26.15
CA ARG A 466 4.82 -16.16 -26.23
C ARG A 466 5.15 -15.58 -24.85
N LYS A 467 4.13 -15.20 -24.09
CA LYS A 467 4.31 -14.64 -22.74
C LYS A 467 4.97 -15.66 -21.81
N GLY A 468 4.48 -16.90 -21.79
CA GLY A 468 5.06 -17.97 -20.98
C GLY A 468 6.52 -18.27 -21.33
N VAL A 469 6.86 -18.29 -22.62
CA VAL A 469 8.25 -18.49 -23.07
C VAL A 469 9.15 -17.33 -22.59
N VAL A 470 8.70 -16.08 -22.72
CA VAL A 470 9.48 -14.92 -22.23
C VAL A 470 9.72 -15.02 -20.73
N PHE A 471 8.70 -15.30 -19.93
CA PHE A 471 8.86 -15.46 -18.48
C PHE A 471 9.78 -16.64 -18.13
N ALA A 472 9.69 -17.75 -18.85
CA ALA A 472 10.58 -18.90 -18.64
C ALA A 472 12.05 -18.57 -18.95
N LEU A 473 12.30 -17.84 -20.05
CA LEU A 473 13.65 -17.40 -20.42
C LEU A 473 14.24 -16.43 -19.39
N VAL A 474 13.45 -15.47 -18.89
CA VAL A 474 13.90 -14.54 -17.85
C VAL A 474 14.14 -15.28 -16.53
N ALA A 475 13.29 -16.24 -16.18
CA ALA A 475 13.49 -17.08 -14.99
C ALA A 475 14.75 -17.95 -15.13
N MET A 476 15.01 -18.51 -16.32
CA MET A 476 16.23 -19.27 -16.60
C MET A 476 17.49 -18.40 -16.49
N ALA A 477 17.43 -17.15 -16.96
CA ALA A 477 18.49 -16.18 -16.73
C ALA A 477 18.71 -15.93 -15.23
N GLY A 478 17.64 -15.87 -14.43
CA GLY A 478 17.72 -15.80 -12.95
C GLY A 478 18.42 -17.01 -12.34
N VAL A 479 18.07 -18.23 -12.77
CA VAL A 479 18.75 -19.46 -12.32
C VAL A 479 20.24 -19.44 -12.67
N LEU A 480 20.59 -19.05 -13.89
CA LEU A 480 21.97 -18.92 -14.32
C LEU A 480 22.73 -17.86 -13.50
N THR A 481 22.06 -16.73 -13.23
CA THR A 481 22.63 -15.67 -12.36
C THR A 481 22.94 -16.21 -10.96
N ILE A 482 22.04 -17.00 -10.37
CA ILE A 482 22.26 -17.64 -9.06
C ILE A 482 23.42 -18.65 -9.14
N ALA A 483 23.48 -19.45 -10.20
CA ALA A 483 24.51 -20.46 -10.38
C ALA A 483 25.92 -19.87 -10.54
N VAL A 484 26.03 -18.75 -11.28
CA VAL A 484 27.33 -18.13 -11.61
C VAL A 484 27.77 -17.16 -10.52
N TRP A 485 26.88 -16.31 -10.01
CA TRP A 485 27.20 -15.24 -9.06
C TRP A 485 26.59 -15.43 -7.67
N GLY A 486 26.17 -16.65 -7.30
CA GLY A 486 25.56 -16.93 -6.00
C GLY A 486 26.36 -16.43 -4.80
N PRO A 487 27.68 -16.69 -4.71
CA PRO A 487 28.52 -16.20 -3.62
C PRO A 487 28.60 -14.66 -3.54
N GLU A 488 28.69 -13.97 -4.69
CA GLU A 488 28.71 -12.51 -4.77
C GLU A 488 27.35 -11.91 -4.41
N LEU A 489 26.26 -12.51 -4.89
CA LEU A 489 24.89 -12.13 -4.55
C LEU A 489 24.62 -12.29 -3.05
N LEU A 490 25.18 -13.33 -2.43
CA LEU A 490 25.07 -13.55 -0.99
C LEU A 490 25.81 -12.45 -0.21
N LYS A 491 27.04 -12.12 -0.61
CA LYS A 491 27.82 -11.02 -0.01
C LYS A 491 27.11 -9.66 -0.17
N ALA A 492 26.48 -9.43 -1.32
CA ALA A 492 25.69 -8.23 -1.62
C ALA A 492 24.29 -8.24 -0.98
N LYS A 493 23.90 -9.30 -0.25
CA LYS A 493 22.54 -9.52 0.31
C LYS A 493 21.41 -9.52 -0.74
N LEU A 494 21.74 -9.79 -2.00
CA LEU A 494 20.81 -9.84 -3.13
C LEU A 494 20.25 -11.24 -3.38
N LEU A 495 20.91 -12.28 -2.91
CA LEU A 495 20.56 -13.68 -3.21
C LEU A 495 19.12 -14.03 -2.88
N PRO A 496 18.54 -13.69 -1.70
CA PRO A 496 17.14 -13.99 -1.39
C PRO A 496 16.15 -13.31 -2.33
N ALA A 497 16.45 -12.07 -2.74
CA ALA A 497 15.61 -11.34 -3.68
C ALA A 497 15.65 -11.99 -5.08
N VAL A 498 16.84 -12.33 -5.59
CA VAL A 498 16.99 -13.00 -6.89
C VAL A 498 16.28 -14.35 -6.89
N ILE A 499 16.38 -15.14 -5.82
CA ILE A 499 15.62 -16.39 -5.66
C ILE A 499 14.11 -16.11 -5.69
N GLY A 500 13.62 -15.15 -4.92
CA GLY A 500 12.20 -14.79 -4.87
C GLY A 500 11.64 -14.39 -6.23
N TYR A 501 12.37 -13.53 -6.97
CA TYR A 501 12.00 -13.16 -8.35
C TYR A 501 12.01 -14.35 -9.29
N THR A 502 13.06 -15.17 -9.25
CA THR A 502 13.20 -16.34 -10.13
C THR A 502 12.05 -17.31 -9.94
N ILE A 503 11.70 -17.63 -8.68
CA ILE A 503 10.56 -18.52 -8.36
C ILE A 503 9.25 -17.90 -8.81
N SER A 504 9.04 -16.60 -8.59
CA SER A 504 7.81 -15.91 -9.04
C SER A 504 7.69 -15.90 -10.57
N LEU A 505 8.79 -15.70 -11.29
CA LEU A 505 8.82 -15.72 -12.76
C LEU A 505 8.61 -17.13 -13.32
N LEU A 506 9.20 -18.15 -12.69
CA LEU A 506 8.94 -19.56 -13.04
C LEU A 506 7.46 -19.91 -12.84
N PHE A 507 6.87 -19.46 -11.74
CA PHE A 507 5.46 -19.64 -11.47
C PHE A 507 4.58 -18.98 -12.54
N ILE A 508 4.86 -17.74 -12.90
CA ILE A 508 4.14 -17.04 -13.99
C ILE A 508 4.33 -17.78 -15.32
N ALA A 509 5.52 -18.28 -15.60
CA ALA A 509 5.77 -19.09 -16.80
C ALA A 509 4.91 -20.37 -16.81
N VAL A 510 4.84 -21.08 -15.69
CA VAL A 510 3.98 -22.27 -15.52
C VAL A 510 2.52 -21.92 -15.79
N VAL A 511 2.02 -20.82 -15.22
CA VAL A 511 0.65 -20.32 -15.42
C VAL A 511 0.31 -20.11 -16.89
N PHE A 512 1.26 -19.62 -17.69
CA PHE A 512 1.02 -19.39 -19.14
C PHE A 512 1.32 -20.59 -20.04
N LEU A 513 2.21 -21.51 -19.63
CA LEU A 513 2.65 -22.64 -20.44
C LEU A 513 1.89 -23.94 -20.16
N ILE A 514 1.32 -24.09 -18.97
CA ILE A 514 0.61 -25.32 -18.57
C ILE A 514 -0.84 -24.97 -18.36
N GLN A 515 -1.72 -25.46 -19.26
CA GLN A 515 -3.15 -25.15 -19.25
C GLN A 515 -3.98 -26.46 -19.23
N ARG A 516 -5.18 -26.39 -18.71
CA ARG A 516 -6.11 -27.53 -18.70
C ARG A 516 -6.81 -27.64 -20.06
N THR A 517 -6.98 -28.89 -20.55
CA THR A 517 -7.52 -29.17 -21.90
C THR A 517 -9.04 -29.20 -21.97
N ASP A 518 -9.76 -29.37 -20.87
CA ASP A 518 -11.17 -29.76 -20.85
C ASP A 518 -12.17 -28.60 -20.80
N GLU A 519 -11.74 -27.36 -20.82
CA GLU A 519 -12.64 -26.22 -20.72
C GLU A 519 -12.85 -25.51 -22.07
N LYS A 520 -13.97 -25.84 -22.72
CA LYS A 520 -14.67 -24.88 -23.56
C LYS A 520 -15.16 -23.74 -22.67
N GLY A 521 -14.45 -22.60 -22.70
CA GLY A 521 -15.01 -21.29 -22.49
C GLY A 521 -15.67 -20.97 -21.13
N SER A 522 -15.04 -21.23 -19.97
CA SER A 522 -15.46 -20.64 -18.71
C SER A 522 -14.34 -19.87 -17.98
N ALA A 523 -13.24 -19.59 -18.64
CA ALA A 523 -12.45 -18.44 -18.21
C ALA A 523 -13.40 -17.23 -18.39
N LEU A 524 -13.58 -16.43 -17.34
CA LEU A 524 -13.87 -15.02 -17.53
C LEU A 524 -12.77 -14.57 -18.50
N GLU A 525 -13.07 -14.53 -19.81
CA GLU A 525 -12.25 -13.84 -20.77
C GLU A 525 -12.25 -12.41 -20.28
N VAL A 526 -11.29 -12.08 -19.42
CA VAL A 526 -10.94 -10.70 -19.17
C VAL A 526 -10.44 -10.23 -20.52
N PRO A 527 -11.21 -9.45 -21.27
CA PRO A 527 -10.77 -9.00 -22.56
C PRO A 527 -9.62 -8.04 -22.30
N LEU A 528 -8.40 -8.60 -22.25
CA LEU A 528 -7.15 -7.84 -22.29
C LEU A 528 -6.89 -7.33 -23.72
N SER A 529 -7.89 -7.42 -24.61
CA SER A 529 -7.80 -6.85 -25.95
C SER A 529 -7.84 -5.34 -25.85
N THR A 530 -6.70 -4.77 -26.08
CA THR A 530 -6.47 -3.41 -26.60
C THR A 530 -7.49 -3.07 -27.69
N GLY A 531 -8.22 -1.98 -27.48
CA GLY A 531 -8.96 -1.34 -28.55
C GLY A 531 -10.46 -1.51 -28.43
N GLU A 532 -11.11 -0.35 -28.37
CA GLU A 532 -12.53 -0.08 -28.46
C GLU A 532 -13.28 0.00 -27.11
N CYS A 533 -13.20 1.17 -26.49
CA CYS A 533 -14.32 2.10 -26.24
C CYS A 533 -13.74 3.46 -25.85
#